data_47236d31e7508f7a642f34e56ea32b44
#
_entry.id   47236d31e7508f7a642f34e56ea32b44
#
_cell.length_a   1.000
_cell.length_b   1.000
_cell.length_c   1.000
_cell.angle_alpha   90.00
_cell.angle_beta   90.00
_cell.angle_gamma   90.00
#
_symmetry.space_group_name_H-M   'P 1'
#
loop_
_entity.id
_entity.type
_entity.pdbx_description
1 polymer ?
#
loop_
_entity_poly.entity_id
_entity_poly.type
_entity_poly.pdbx_seq_one_letter_code
_entity_poly.pdbx_strand_id
1 'polypeptide(L)'
;MNRFWDLFSSNLKLFIRDTVLIAEEQLRSKSGQERLLFVYNQTIKKYPWVGKFMPFSVFSAYVDEALKSVANLISEIDNNGMTAHQAISLMNEIDKE
;
A
#
# COMPACT_ATOMS: atom_id res chain seq x y z
N MET A 1 -21.69 -5.18 -10.75
CA MET A 1 -20.57 -4.34 -10.40
C MET A 1 -19.84 -3.86 -11.64
N ASN A 2 -19.37 -2.64 -11.65
CA ASN A 2 -18.84 -2.01 -12.84
C ASN A 2 -17.36 -2.38 -13.05
N ARG A 3 -17.02 -3.02 -14.18
CA ARG A 3 -15.65 -3.41 -14.51
C ARG A 3 -14.69 -2.22 -14.54
N PHE A 4 -15.20 -1.06 -14.89
CA PHE A 4 -14.42 0.18 -14.95
C PHE A 4 -13.81 0.50 -13.59
N TRP A 5 -14.61 0.41 -12.53
CA TRP A 5 -14.13 0.65 -11.16
C TRP A 5 -13.15 -0.43 -10.71
N ASP A 6 -13.38 -1.68 -11.11
CA ASP A 6 -12.48 -2.77 -10.75
C ASP A 6 -11.09 -2.58 -11.34
N LEU A 7 -11.00 -2.08 -12.59
CA LEU A 7 -9.72 -1.80 -13.21
C LEU A 7 -8.96 -0.68 -12.52
N PHE A 8 -9.65 0.41 -12.20
CA PHE A 8 -9.02 1.53 -11.48
C PHE A 8 -8.60 1.13 -10.08
N SER A 9 -9.45 0.41 -9.36
CA SER A 9 -9.15 0.00 -8.00
C SER A 9 -8.03 -1.04 -7.95
N SER A 10 -7.87 -1.87 -8.99
CA SER A 10 -6.77 -2.84 -9.06
C SER A 10 -5.41 -2.16 -9.06
N ASN A 11 -5.21 -1.18 -9.96
CA ASN A 11 -3.95 -0.44 -10.02
C ASN A 11 -3.71 0.37 -8.75
N LEU A 12 -4.76 0.99 -8.23
CA LEU A 12 -4.67 1.75 -6.99
C LEU A 12 -4.30 0.85 -5.81
N LYS A 13 -4.92 -0.31 -5.71
CA LYS A 13 -4.62 -1.26 -4.63
C LYS A 13 -3.19 -1.76 -4.68
N LEU A 14 -2.67 -2.03 -5.87
CA LEU A 14 -1.28 -2.44 -6.03
C LEU A 14 -0.32 -1.33 -5.61
N PHE A 15 -0.62 -0.09 -5.98
CA PHE A 15 0.19 1.05 -5.58
C PHE A 15 0.18 1.22 -4.06
N ILE A 16 -1.00 1.13 -3.44
CA ILE A 16 -1.13 1.24 -1.98
C ILE A 16 -0.35 0.13 -1.29
N ARG A 17 -0.45 -1.11 -1.79
CA ARG A 17 0.30 -2.26 -1.25
C ARG A 17 1.80 -1.98 -1.24
N ASP A 18 2.33 -1.54 -2.38
CA ASP A 18 3.76 -1.27 -2.51
C ASP A 18 4.18 -0.11 -1.62
N THR A 19 3.36 0.92 -1.54
CA THR A 19 3.66 2.10 -0.73
C THR A 19 3.61 1.79 0.77
N VAL A 20 2.71 0.91 1.18
CA VAL A 20 2.65 0.43 2.56
C VAL A 20 3.97 -0.26 2.95
N LEU A 21 4.52 -1.08 2.06
CA LEU A 21 5.80 -1.75 2.31
C LEU A 21 6.95 -0.74 2.42
N ILE A 22 6.95 0.27 1.56
CA ILE A 22 7.95 1.34 1.62
C ILE A 22 7.83 2.12 2.94
N ALA A 23 6.61 2.43 3.36
CA ALA A 23 6.38 3.14 4.62
C ALA A 23 6.87 2.32 5.81
N GLU A 24 6.65 1.00 5.78
CA GLU A 24 7.09 0.11 6.85
C GLU A 24 8.61 0.13 6.98
N GLU A 25 9.33 0.12 5.88
CA GLU A 25 10.78 0.16 5.91
C GLU A 25 11.32 1.53 6.32
N GLN A 26 10.82 2.58 5.69
CA GLN A 26 11.40 3.92 5.85
C GLN A 26 10.90 4.66 7.08
N LEU A 27 9.68 4.35 7.52
CA LEU A 27 9.02 5.05 8.63
C LEU A 27 8.72 4.13 9.80
N ARG A 28 9.58 3.13 10.00
CA ARG A 28 9.41 2.12 11.06
C ARG A 28 9.26 2.75 12.44
N SER A 29 10.01 3.79 12.71
CA SER A 29 10.00 4.48 14.01
C SER A 29 8.84 5.44 14.20
N LYS A 30 8.05 5.68 13.15
CA LYS A 30 6.93 6.61 13.19
C LYS A 30 5.65 5.90 13.60
N SER A 31 4.65 6.68 14.02
CA SER A 31 3.36 6.13 14.41
C SER A 31 2.61 5.55 13.21
N GLY A 32 1.62 4.71 13.49
CA GLY A 32 0.76 4.17 12.44
C GLY A 32 0.05 5.26 11.67
N GLN A 33 -0.36 6.34 12.36
CA GLN A 33 -1.03 7.46 11.73
C GLN A 33 -0.09 8.21 10.77
N GLU A 34 1.16 8.41 11.18
CA GLU A 34 2.14 9.07 10.32
C GLU A 34 2.43 8.24 9.06
N ARG A 35 2.52 6.92 9.22
CA ARG A 35 2.71 6.03 8.07
C ARG A 35 1.49 6.06 7.15
N LEU A 36 0.29 6.09 7.71
CA LEU A 36 -0.94 6.19 6.92
C LEU A 36 -0.97 7.49 6.10
N LEU A 37 -0.59 8.61 6.73
CA LEU A 37 -0.53 9.90 6.03
C LEU A 37 0.52 9.89 4.92
N PHE A 38 1.66 9.25 5.16
CA PHE A 38 2.67 9.10 4.12
C PHE A 38 2.10 8.35 2.90
N VAL A 39 1.42 7.23 3.14
CA VAL A 39 0.81 6.45 2.06
C VAL A 39 -0.23 7.29 1.32
N TYR A 40 -1.06 8.02 2.07
CA TYR A 40 -2.06 8.90 1.47
C TYR A 40 -1.41 9.96 0.57
N ASN A 41 -0.40 10.64 1.08
CA ASN A 41 0.28 11.71 0.33
C ASN A 41 0.94 11.17 -0.95
N GLN A 42 1.58 10.02 -0.88
CA GLN A 42 2.16 9.39 -2.07
C GLN A 42 1.09 8.99 -3.06
N THR A 43 -0.04 8.51 -2.57
CA THR A 43 -1.15 8.07 -3.42
C THR A 43 -1.77 9.24 -4.18
N ILE A 44 -2.02 10.38 -3.50
CA ILE A 44 -2.62 11.53 -4.18
C ILE A 44 -1.65 12.20 -5.16
N LYS A 45 -0.35 12.03 -4.98
CA LYS A 45 0.62 12.50 -5.96
C LYS A 45 0.52 11.71 -7.27
N LYS A 46 0.32 10.41 -7.17
CA LYS A 46 0.19 9.55 -8.35
C LYS A 46 -1.22 9.56 -8.93
N TYR A 47 -2.21 9.58 -8.07
CA TYR A 47 -3.63 9.55 -8.44
C TYR A 47 -4.36 10.72 -7.78
N PRO A 48 -4.24 11.94 -8.35
CA PRO A 48 -4.85 13.14 -7.72
C PRO A 48 -6.34 13.02 -7.46
N TRP A 49 -7.06 12.20 -8.25
CA TRP A 49 -8.50 12.02 -8.07
C TRP A 49 -8.84 11.38 -6.72
N VAL A 50 -7.90 10.64 -6.13
CA VAL A 50 -8.12 10.04 -4.81
C VAL A 50 -8.38 11.12 -3.76
N GLY A 51 -7.60 12.19 -3.79
CA GLY A 51 -7.80 13.29 -2.85
C GLY A 51 -9.06 14.07 -3.07
N LYS A 52 -9.61 14.06 -4.30
CA LYS A 52 -10.80 14.83 -4.65
C LYS A 52 -12.09 14.03 -4.48
N PHE A 53 -12.07 12.74 -4.80
CA PHE A 53 -13.30 11.97 -4.93
C PHE A 53 -13.42 10.79 -3.97
N MET A 54 -12.32 10.32 -3.40
CA MET A 54 -12.37 9.18 -2.49
C MET A 54 -12.44 9.63 -1.04
N PRO A 55 -13.49 9.26 -0.28
CA PRO A 55 -13.51 9.54 1.15
C PRO A 55 -12.32 8.90 1.84
N PHE A 56 -11.77 9.58 2.85
CA PHE A 56 -10.61 9.08 3.57
C PHE A 56 -10.89 7.73 4.23
N SER A 57 -12.13 7.50 4.67
CA SER A 57 -12.52 6.22 5.27
C SER A 57 -12.38 5.06 4.28
N VAL A 58 -12.68 5.30 3.01
CA VAL A 58 -12.52 4.30 1.96
C VAL A 58 -11.05 4.06 1.68
N PHE A 59 -10.26 5.12 1.59
CA PHE A 59 -8.82 5.01 1.42
C PHE A 59 -8.20 4.20 2.57
N SER A 60 -8.57 4.53 3.80
CA SER A 60 -8.07 3.85 5.00
C SER A 60 -8.41 2.35 4.98
N ALA A 61 -9.61 2.01 4.49
CA ALA A 61 -10.00 0.60 4.35
C ALA A 61 -9.11 -0.13 3.34
N TYR A 62 -8.74 0.53 2.25
CA TYR A 62 -7.81 -0.05 1.26
C TYR A 62 -6.43 -0.28 1.88
N VAL A 63 -5.97 0.66 2.72
CA VAL A 63 -4.69 0.50 3.42
C VAL A 63 -4.75 -0.69 4.39
N ASP A 64 -5.84 -0.82 5.15
CA ASP A 64 -6.01 -1.95 6.07
C ASP A 64 -5.99 -3.28 5.33
N GLU A 65 -6.65 -3.35 4.19
CA GLU A 65 -6.67 -4.54 3.35
C GLU A 65 -5.26 -4.86 2.85
N ALA A 66 -4.53 -3.84 2.41
CA ALA A 66 -3.15 -4.02 1.96
C ALA A 66 -2.26 -4.54 3.08
N LEU A 67 -2.38 -3.96 4.28
CA LEU A 67 -1.61 -4.39 5.44
C LEU A 67 -1.85 -5.87 5.75
N LYS A 68 -3.10 -6.32 5.68
CA LYS A 68 -3.43 -7.73 5.91
C LYS A 68 -2.81 -8.63 4.85
N SER A 69 -2.83 -8.18 3.60
CA SER A 69 -2.33 -9.01 2.49
C SER A 69 -0.81 -9.17 2.51
N VAL A 70 -0.07 -8.23 3.11
CA VAL A 70 1.40 -8.26 3.16
C VAL A 70 1.94 -8.45 4.58
N ALA A 71 1.12 -8.90 5.52
CA ALA A 71 1.51 -9.03 6.93
C ALA A 71 2.79 -9.85 7.10
N ASN A 72 2.95 -10.93 6.34
CA ASN A 72 4.15 -11.77 6.41
C ASN A 72 5.40 -11.00 5.96
N LEU A 73 5.27 -10.18 4.92
CA LEU A 73 6.38 -9.40 4.42
C LEU A 73 6.76 -8.26 5.36
N ILE A 74 5.77 -7.66 6.02
CA ILE A 74 6.01 -6.65 7.04
C ILE A 74 6.83 -7.25 8.17
N SER A 75 6.49 -8.45 8.60
CA SER A 75 7.26 -9.18 9.62
C SER A 75 8.71 -9.39 9.19
N GLU A 76 8.94 -9.78 7.92
CA GLU A 76 10.28 -9.95 7.40
C GLU A 76 11.06 -8.64 7.34
N ILE A 77 10.41 -7.54 6.99
CA ILE A 77 11.04 -6.22 6.98
C ILE A 77 11.46 -5.83 8.40
N ASP A 78 10.56 -6.01 9.36
CA ASP A 78 10.79 -5.58 10.74
C ASP A 78 11.80 -6.44 11.48
N ASN A 79 11.78 -7.74 11.26
CA ASN A 79 12.54 -8.68 12.09
C ASN A 79 13.77 -9.27 11.40
N ASN A 80 13.76 -9.35 10.07
CA ASN A 80 14.81 -10.05 9.33
C ASN A 80 15.54 -9.19 8.30
N GLY A 81 15.29 -7.88 8.31
CA GLY A 81 16.03 -6.94 7.48
C GLY A 81 15.70 -6.96 6.00
N MET A 82 14.55 -7.55 5.63
CA MET A 82 14.11 -7.50 4.24
C MET A 82 13.86 -6.05 3.83
N THR A 83 14.24 -5.68 2.61
CA THR A 83 13.94 -4.33 2.10
C THR A 83 12.55 -4.31 1.47
N ALA A 84 11.96 -3.11 1.40
CA ALA A 84 10.68 -2.93 0.71
C ALA A 84 10.80 -3.36 -0.74
N HIS A 85 11.91 -3.05 -1.39
CA HIS A 85 12.15 -3.45 -2.79
C HIS A 85 12.10 -4.96 -2.96
N GLN A 86 12.72 -5.71 -2.07
CA GLN A 86 12.70 -7.17 -2.10
C GLN A 86 11.26 -7.69 -1.91
N ALA A 87 10.52 -7.11 -0.97
CA ALA A 87 9.14 -7.51 -0.70
C ALA A 87 8.25 -7.25 -1.91
N ILE A 88 8.38 -6.07 -2.54
CA ILE A 88 7.63 -5.72 -3.73
C ILE A 88 7.93 -6.69 -4.88
N SER A 89 9.20 -7.03 -5.07
CA SER A 89 9.62 -7.98 -6.10
C SER A 89 8.99 -9.35 -5.89
N LEU A 90 8.94 -9.82 -4.65
CA LEU A 90 8.30 -11.11 -4.33
C LEU A 90 6.81 -11.09 -4.64
N MET A 91 6.11 -10.01 -4.28
CA MET A 91 4.68 -9.88 -4.57
C MET A 91 4.41 -9.83 -6.06
N ASN A 92 5.26 -9.14 -6.81
CA ASN A 92 5.11 -9.07 -8.27
C ASN A 92 5.31 -10.43 -8.93
N GLU A 93 6.20 -11.26 -8.42
CA GLU A 93 6.39 -12.62 -8.94
C GLU A 93 5.18 -13.50 -8.65
N ILE A 94 4.61 -13.37 -7.45
CA ILE A 94 3.38 -14.10 -7.10
C ILE A 94 2.24 -13.69 -8.00
N ASP A 95 2.10 -12.40 -8.28
CA ASP A 95 1.01 -11.87 -9.11
C ASP A 95 1.11 -12.32 -10.57
N LYS A 96 2.30 -12.70 -11.04
CA LYS A 96 2.50 -13.19 -12.41
C LYS A 96 2.00 -14.62 -12.61
N GLU A 97 1.82 -15.36 -11.55
CA GLU A 97 1.31 -16.72 -11.60
C GLU A 97 -0.21 -16.72 -11.57
#